data_a23953d629147c69a04a0933f7ed9f81
#
_entry.id   a23953d629147c69a04a0933f7ed9f81
#
_cell.length_a   1.000
_cell.length_b   1.000
_cell.length_c   1.000
_cell.angle_alpha   90.00
_cell.angle_beta   90.00
_cell.angle_gamma   90.00
#
_symmetry.space_group_name_H-M   'P 1'
#
loop_
_entity.id
_entity.type
_entity.pdbx_description
1 polymer ?
#
loop_
_entity_poly.entity_id
_entity_poly.type
_entity_poly.pdbx_seq_one_letter_code
_entity_poly.pdbx_strand_id
1 'polypeptide(L)'
;MPKVYTRQAASQIDGTGSLIAANNLVVNVTGSVNNQGQLVGHNTLNVKALNLTNEGGGVIAGDYLQLNTTEDLTNKSRIKAGSAANLDIGGNFNNQSETYSSRSTKGLSFGSRTGISQLATIYVGDTLKGQTDENGNPLITFNANVGGNTTFDAGVLDNQGGSTRINTAGDTHLNAVTTGYQTNAIGDANNYYKQGETRDIGSRITGTDSVTIISGGIYTDPNVTSGSATTKPTPSSNQYDPCRQIRIVKLGRF
;
A
#
# COMPACT_ATOMS: atom_id res chain seq x y z
N MET A 1 -1.90 42.32 7.18
CA MET A 1 -2.11 41.60 8.46
C MET A 1 -2.00 40.12 8.18
N PRO A 2 -1.10 39.40 8.80
CA PRO A 2 -1.01 37.95 8.62
C PRO A 2 -2.21 37.30 9.32
N LYS A 3 -3.01 36.56 8.57
CA LYS A 3 -4.09 35.75 9.13
C LYS A 3 -3.50 34.43 9.64
N VAL A 4 -3.65 34.25 10.94
CA VAL A 4 -3.31 33.02 11.64
C VAL A 4 -4.23 31.92 11.14
N TYR A 5 -3.64 30.84 10.65
CA TYR A 5 -4.36 29.70 10.11
C TYR A 5 -4.45 28.59 11.14
N THR A 6 -5.53 28.40 11.53
CA THR A 6 -6.60 27.41 11.66
C THR A 6 -6.22 26.19 12.45
N ARG A 7 -6.76 26.17 13.68
CA ARG A 7 -6.75 25.03 14.60
C ARG A 7 -7.35 23.72 14.04
N GLN A 8 -8.08 23.78 12.91
CA GLN A 8 -8.68 22.56 12.34
C GLN A 8 -7.69 21.68 11.60
N ALA A 9 -6.70 22.26 10.91
CA ALA A 9 -5.69 21.45 10.23
C ALA A 9 -4.74 20.75 11.22
N ALA A 10 -4.43 21.39 12.35
CA ALA A 10 -3.55 20.84 13.38
C ALA A 10 -4.16 19.66 14.16
N SER A 11 -5.49 19.59 14.27
CA SER A 11 -6.16 18.50 15.01
C SER A 11 -6.28 17.19 14.22
N GLN A 12 -6.02 17.21 12.92
CA GLN A 12 -6.03 16.02 12.07
C GLN A 12 -4.63 15.45 11.78
N ILE A 13 -3.60 16.12 12.28
CA ILE A 13 -2.21 15.76 12.04
C ILE A 13 -1.65 15.20 13.34
N ASP A 14 -1.48 13.89 13.41
CA ASP A 14 -0.78 13.22 14.51
C ASP A 14 0.68 13.68 14.47
N GLY A 15 1.03 14.59 15.39
CA GLY A 15 2.19 15.45 15.31
C GLY A 15 3.53 14.81 15.65
N THR A 16 3.87 13.69 15.08
CA THR A 16 5.23 13.15 15.16
C THR A 16 5.85 13.12 13.78
N GLY A 17 6.80 14.01 13.54
CA GLY A 17 7.57 14.04 12.28
C GLY A 17 7.44 15.35 11.51
N SER A 18 8.17 15.43 10.40
CA SER A 18 8.13 16.58 9.48
C SER A 18 6.80 16.64 8.75
N LEU A 19 6.26 17.85 8.56
CA LEU A 19 5.01 18.09 7.88
C LEU A 19 5.23 18.98 6.66
N ILE A 20 4.72 18.52 5.50
CA ILE A 20 4.50 19.36 4.32
C ILE A 20 3.00 19.32 4.02
N ALA A 21 2.33 20.44 4.12
CA ALA A 21 0.89 20.51 3.90
C ALA A 21 0.49 21.75 3.09
N ALA A 22 -0.47 21.56 2.18
CA ALA A 22 -1.09 22.62 1.40
C ALA A 22 -2.52 22.21 1.00
N ASN A 23 -3.31 23.14 0.45
CA ASN A 23 -4.58 22.76 -0.17
C ASN A 23 -4.33 21.86 -1.40
N ASN A 24 -3.41 22.29 -2.26
CA ASN A 24 -2.97 21.52 -3.41
C ASN A 24 -1.45 21.40 -3.28
N LEU A 25 -0.96 20.20 -2.98
CA LEU A 25 0.47 19.93 -2.82
C LEU A 25 0.99 19.20 -4.06
N VAL A 26 2.05 19.77 -4.65
CA VAL A 26 2.79 19.13 -5.74
C VAL A 26 4.22 18.90 -5.27
N VAL A 27 4.64 17.65 -5.28
CA VAL A 27 6.02 17.22 -5.03
C VAL A 27 6.57 16.66 -6.33
N ASN A 28 7.48 17.37 -6.98
CA ASN A 28 8.07 16.94 -8.24
C ASN A 28 9.59 16.92 -8.10
N VAL A 29 10.16 15.74 -8.05
CA VAL A 29 11.60 15.52 -7.88
C VAL A 29 12.11 14.51 -8.91
N THR A 30 13.35 14.67 -9.35
CA THR A 30 14.03 13.72 -10.25
C THR A 30 14.64 12.54 -9.48
N GLY A 31 14.82 12.67 -8.17
CA GLY A 31 15.34 11.64 -7.27
C GLY A 31 14.22 10.91 -6.53
N SER A 32 14.60 10.20 -5.48
CA SER A 32 13.68 9.46 -4.63
C SER A 32 13.10 10.33 -3.50
N VAL A 33 11.86 10.04 -3.11
CA VAL A 33 11.20 10.59 -1.93
C VAL A 33 11.11 9.51 -0.85
N ASN A 34 11.64 9.81 0.33
CA ASN A 34 11.43 9.00 1.53
C ASN A 34 10.60 9.83 2.52
N ASN A 35 9.40 9.35 2.83
CA ASN A 35 8.48 10.00 3.77
C ASN A 35 8.40 9.22 5.08
N GLN A 36 8.93 9.82 6.13
CA GLN A 36 8.77 9.38 7.52
C GLN A 36 7.94 10.38 8.35
N GLY A 37 7.42 11.41 7.69
CA GLY A 37 6.58 12.47 8.24
C GLY A 37 5.21 12.48 7.58
N GLN A 38 4.73 13.69 7.28
CA GLN A 38 3.40 13.86 6.68
C GLN A 38 3.48 14.69 5.40
N LEU A 39 2.98 14.13 4.31
CA LEU A 39 2.73 14.81 3.05
C LEU A 39 1.20 14.93 2.88
N VAL A 40 0.66 16.14 2.99
CA VAL A 40 -0.79 16.37 3.00
C VAL A 40 -1.19 17.40 1.96
N GLY A 41 -1.96 16.98 0.97
CA GLY A 41 -2.67 17.87 0.06
C GLY A 41 -4.15 17.86 0.39
N HIS A 42 -4.69 18.90 1.02
CA HIS A 42 -6.08 18.87 1.51
C HIS A 42 -7.07 18.51 0.39
N ASN A 43 -6.95 19.15 -0.78
CA ASN A 43 -7.76 18.83 -1.96
C ASN A 43 -7.01 17.81 -2.86
N THR A 44 -5.78 18.17 -3.25
CA THR A 44 -5.00 17.32 -4.15
C THR A 44 -3.58 17.14 -3.63
N LEU A 45 -3.07 15.92 -3.73
CA LEU A 45 -1.66 15.62 -3.57
C LEU A 45 -1.16 14.94 -4.85
N ASN A 46 -0.21 15.58 -5.51
CA ASN A 46 0.48 15.03 -6.66
C ASN A 46 1.96 14.85 -6.32
N VAL A 47 2.43 13.60 -6.37
CA VAL A 47 3.84 13.25 -6.16
C VAL A 47 4.38 12.64 -7.45
N LYS A 48 5.49 13.20 -7.94
CA LYS A 48 6.27 12.63 -9.03
C LYS A 48 7.71 12.45 -8.56
N ALA A 49 8.23 11.22 -8.62
CA ALA A 49 9.56 10.86 -8.13
C ALA A 49 10.17 9.70 -8.92
N LEU A 50 11.46 9.44 -8.72
CA LEU A 50 12.10 8.21 -9.18
C LEU A 50 11.56 7.02 -8.39
N ASN A 51 11.70 7.06 -7.05
CA ASN A 51 11.10 6.12 -6.12
C ASN A 51 10.32 6.88 -5.03
N LEU A 52 9.27 6.28 -4.51
CA LEU A 52 8.53 6.79 -3.35
C LEU A 52 8.47 5.72 -2.26
N THR A 53 9.07 6.01 -1.11
CA THR A 53 9.00 5.17 0.09
C THR A 53 8.26 5.90 1.19
N ASN A 54 7.24 5.27 1.76
CA ASN A 54 6.47 5.76 2.89
C ASN A 54 6.61 4.78 4.05
N GLU A 55 7.38 5.14 5.08
CA GLU A 55 7.78 4.25 6.16
C GLU A 55 7.85 4.98 7.52
N GLY A 56 8.21 4.27 8.60
CA GLY A 56 8.46 4.87 9.90
C GLY A 56 7.30 5.66 10.49
N GLY A 57 6.07 5.28 10.22
CA GLY A 57 4.87 6.02 10.63
C GLY A 57 4.47 7.15 9.68
N GLY A 58 5.13 7.29 8.54
CA GLY A 58 4.84 8.31 7.52
C GLY A 58 3.40 8.26 7.01
N VAL A 59 2.84 9.43 6.71
CA VAL A 59 1.48 9.58 6.18
C VAL A 59 1.53 10.34 4.85
N ILE A 60 0.89 9.78 3.84
CA ILE A 60 0.61 10.44 2.56
C ILE A 60 -0.90 10.59 2.46
N ALA A 61 -1.41 11.82 2.42
CA ALA A 61 -2.85 12.05 2.46
C ALA A 61 -3.32 13.16 1.52
N GLY A 62 -4.54 13.00 1.00
CA GLY A 62 -5.23 14.01 0.21
C GLY A 62 -6.65 13.57 -0.11
N ASP A 63 -7.48 14.48 -0.61
CA ASP A 63 -8.79 14.08 -1.11
C ASP A 63 -8.62 13.31 -2.43
N TYR A 64 -7.86 13.87 -3.37
CA TYR A 64 -7.42 13.18 -4.58
C TYR A 64 -5.91 12.96 -4.54
N LEU A 65 -5.48 11.72 -4.66
CA LEU A 65 -4.07 11.34 -4.72
C LEU A 65 -3.67 10.97 -6.15
N GLN A 66 -2.54 11.54 -6.60
CA GLN A 66 -1.84 11.16 -7.81
C GLN A 66 -0.40 10.84 -7.44
N LEU A 67 -0.02 9.57 -7.43
CA LEU A 67 1.33 9.12 -7.09
C LEU A 67 1.98 8.50 -8.32
N ASN A 68 3.02 9.16 -8.83
CA ASN A 68 3.73 8.75 -10.04
C ASN A 68 5.18 8.44 -9.69
N THR A 69 5.63 7.23 -9.95
CA THR A 69 7.04 6.84 -9.80
C THR A 69 7.58 6.26 -11.10
N THR A 70 8.80 6.63 -11.45
CA THR A 70 9.49 6.03 -12.61
C THR A 70 9.97 4.61 -12.30
N GLU A 71 10.31 4.37 -11.04
CA GLU A 71 10.69 3.07 -10.48
C GLU A 71 9.66 2.63 -9.42
N ASP A 72 10.09 2.30 -8.22
CA ASP A 72 9.27 1.62 -7.23
C ASP A 72 8.45 2.58 -6.36
N LEU A 73 7.26 2.13 -5.96
CA LEU A 73 6.50 2.66 -4.84
C LEU A 73 6.45 1.63 -3.72
N THR A 74 6.97 2.00 -2.55
CA THR A 74 6.94 1.16 -1.35
C THR A 74 6.19 1.86 -0.23
N ASN A 75 5.06 1.28 0.18
CA ASN A 75 4.31 1.73 1.34
C ASN A 75 4.44 0.73 2.49
N LYS A 76 4.99 1.20 3.59
CA LYS A 76 5.09 0.47 4.87
C LYS A 76 4.27 1.12 5.98
N SER A 77 3.53 2.19 5.64
CA SER A 77 2.76 2.96 6.61
C SER A 77 1.38 3.33 6.06
N ARG A 78 0.99 4.59 6.05
CA ARG A 78 -0.37 4.98 5.68
C ARG A 78 -0.42 5.85 4.44
N ILE A 79 -1.24 5.44 3.47
CA ILE A 79 -1.69 6.26 2.36
C ILE A 79 -3.21 6.42 2.50
N LYS A 80 -3.71 7.66 2.46
CA LYS A 80 -5.13 7.96 2.63
C LYS A 80 -5.64 8.93 1.58
N ALA A 81 -6.58 8.47 0.76
CA ALA A 81 -7.39 9.32 -0.11
C ALA A 81 -8.79 9.55 0.49
N GLY A 82 -9.34 10.73 0.33
CA GLY A 82 -10.73 11.02 0.68
C GLY A 82 -11.69 10.52 -0.39
N SER A 83 -11.40 10.82 -1.64
CA SER A 83 -12.24 10.53 -2.80
C SER A 83 -11.63 9.47 -3.72
N ALA A 84 -10.39 9.68 -4.20
CA ALA A 84 -9.77 8.76 -5.12
C ALA A 84 -8.24 8.76 -5.03
N ALA A 85 -7.64 7.61 -5.38
CA ALA A 85 -6.20 7.44 -5.52
C ALA A 85 -5.87 6.83 -6.88
N ASN A 86 -4.97 7.47 -7.61
CA ASN A 86 -4.42 6.99 -8.87
C ASN A 86 -2.91 6.85 -8.74
N LEU A 87 -2.40 5.67 -9.01
CA LEU A 87 -1.00 5.29 -8.89
C LEU A 87 -0.48 4.85 -10.25
N ASP A 88 0.56 5.52 -10.75
CA ASP A 88 1.28 5.13 -11.97
C ASP A 88 2.74 4.82 -11.59
N ILE A 89 3.10 3.55 -11.63
CA ILE A 89 4.36 3.02 -11.08
C ILE A 89 5.12 2.31 -12.18
N GLY A 90 6.27 2.83 -12.58
CA GLY A 90 7.10 2.23 -13.63
C GLY A 90 7.81 0.94 -13.20
N GLY A 91 8.13 0.80 -11.92
CA GLY A 91 8.72 -0.38 -11.30
C GLY A 91 7.71 -1.21 -10.50
N ASN A 92 8.09 -1.60 -9.28
CA ASN A 92 7.28 -2.44 -8.41
C ASN A 92 6.39 -1.63 -7.47
N PHE A 93 5.23 -2.16 -7.17
CA PHE A 93 4.34 -1.67 -6.13
C PHE A 93 4.38 -2.59 -4.91
N ASN A 94 4.89 -2.10 -3.79
CA ASN A 94 5.04 -2.84 -2.55
C ASN A 94 4.20 -2.21 -1.44
N ASN A 95 3.19 -2.91 -0.93
CA ASN A 95 2.40 -2.52 0.24
C ASN A 95 2.67 -3.52 1.36
N GLN A 96 3.72 -3.27 2.16
CA GLN A 96 4.34 -4.25 3.04
C GLN A 96 4.37 -3.74 4.47
N SER A 97 3.71 -4.46 5.39
CA SER A 97 3.72 -4.14 6.81
C SER A 97 5.10 -4.34 7.42
N GLU A 98 5.51 -3.43 8.28
CA GLU A 98 6.77 -3.55 9.02
C GLU A 98 6.62 -4.56 10.15
N THR A 99 7.64 -5.37 10.33
CA THR A 99 7.67 -6.40 11.36
C THR A 99 8.78 -6.14 12.36
N TYR A 100 8.59 -6.66 13.56
CA TYR A 100 9.64 -6.71 14.57
C TYR A 100 9.83 -8.13 15.08
N SER A 101 11.03 -8.44 15.51
CA SER A 101 11.33 -9.62 16.29
C SER A 101 12.15 -9.24 17.54
N SER A 102 11.83 -9.87 18.65
CA SER A 102 12.58 -9.71 19.89
C SER A 102 12.85 -11.06 20.50
N ARG A 103 14.00 -11.18 21.16
CA ARG A 103 14.39 -12.38 21.90
C ARG A 103 15.04 -11.98 23.23
N SER A 104 14.63 -12.64 24.29
CA SER A 104 15.22 -12.51 25.62
C SER A 104 15.67 -13.89 26.09
N THR A 105 16.84 -13.97 26.71
CA THR A 105 17.39 -15.22 27.25
C THR A 105 17.88 -14.99 28.68
N LYS A 106 17.63 -15.97 29.60
CA LYS A 106 18.14 -15.99 30.95
C LYS A 106 18.44 -17.43 31.32
N GLY A 107 19.72 -17.77 31.42
CA GLY A 107 20.15 -19.15 31.63
C GLY A 107 19.66 -20.05 30.48
N LEU A 108 18.97 -21.13 30.81
CA LEU A 108 18.34 -22.03 29.84
C LEU A 108 16.95 -21.56 29.35
N SER A 109 16.43 -20.50 29.96
CA SER A 109 15.13 -19.95 29.61
C SER A 109 15.24 -18.95 28.45
N PHE A 110 14.26 -18.91 27.58
CA PHE A 110 14.17 -17.90 26.53
C PHE A 110 12.72 -17.51 26.26
N GLY A 111 12.56 -16.28 25.78
CA GLY A 111 11.32 -15.79 25.19
C GLY A 111 11.61 -15.17 23.83
N SER A 112 10.77 -15.42 22.87
CA SER A 112 10.80 -14.74 21.57
C SER A 112 9.42 -14.23 21.20
N ARG A 113 9.39 -13.12 20.47
CA ARG A 113 8.17 -12.54 19.94
C ARG A 113 8.42 -11.95 18.59
N THR A 114 7.51 -12.23 17.67
CA THR A 114 7.42 -11.59 16.36
C THR A 114 6.07 -10.90 16.22
N GLY A 115 6.03 -9.75 15.59
CA GLY A 115 4.77 -9.02 15.38
C GLY A 115 4.89 -7.99 14.27
N ILE A 116 3.77 -7.35 13.97
CA ILE A 116 3.73 -6.19 13.07
C ILE A 116 3.92 -4.95 13.93
N SER A 117 4.94 -4.15 13.61
CA SER A 117 5.20 -2.85 14.26
C SER A 117 4.38 -1.75 13.61
N GLN A 118 4.22 -1.79 12.29
CA GLN A 118 3.44 -0.84 11.51
C GLN A 118 2.69 -1.58 10.40
N LEU A 119 1.37 -1.42 10.38
CA LEU A 119 0.54 -1.96 9.30
C LEU A 119 0.61 -1.05 8.08
N ALA A 120 0.96 -1.62 6.92
CA ALA A 120 0.87 -0.92 5.65
C ALA A 120 -0.60 -0.82 5.22
N THR A 121 -1.11 0.40 5.16
CA THR A 121 -2.52 0.64 4.81
C THR A 121 -2.64 1.63 3.68
N ILE A 122 -3.54 1.34 2.76
CA ILE A 122 -4.04 2.27 1.76
C ILE A 122 -5.55 2.34 1.97
N TYR A 123 -6.05 3.54 2.23
CA TYR A 123 -7.46 3.78 2.47
C TYR A 123 -8.00 4.76 1.44
N VAL A 124 -9.13 4.44 0.85
CA VAL A 124 -9.92 5.37 0.03
C VAL A 124 -11.29 5.54 0.67
N GLY A 125 -11.64 6.78 0.96
CA GLY A 125 -12.89 7.14 1.63
C GLY A 125 -14.12 6.93 0.74
N ASP A 126 -15.28 7.19 1.31
CA ASP A 126 -16.58 6.91 0.72
C ASP A 126 -17.24 8.12 0.01
N THR A 127 -16.49 9.20 -0.19
CA THR A 127 -16.99 10.45 -0.80
C THR A 127 -17.66 10.22 -2.16
N LEU A 128 -17.10 9.30 -2.98
CA LEU A 128 -17.63 8.98 -4.31
C LEU A 128 -18.47 7.70 -4.35
N LYS A 129 -18.84 7.16 -3.19
CA LYS A 129 -19.61 5.93 -3.10
C LYS A 129 -20.95 6.02 -3.82
N GLY A 130 -21.22 5.02 -4.66
CA GLY A 130 -22.45 4.94 -5.44
C GLY A 130 -22.51 5.87 -6.65
N GLN A 131 -21.44 6.62 -6.92
CA GLN A 131 -21.34 7.41 -8.15
C GLN A 131 -20.92 6.51 -9.33
N THR A 132 -21.37 6.90 -10.51
CA THR A 132 -21.09 6.19 -11.77
C THR A 132 -20.41 7.11 -12.77
N ASP A 133 -19.73 6.52 -13.73
CA ASP A 133 -19.22 7.22 -14.91
C ASP A 133 -20.37 7.56 -15.89
N GLU A 134 -20.06 8.23 -16.99
CA GLU A 134 -21.02 8.62 -18.04
C GLU A 134 -21.71 7.44 -18.72
N ASN A 135 -21.17 6.23 -18.58
CA ASN A 135 -21.74 4.97 -19.10
C ASN A 135 -22.56 4.21 -18.04
N GLY A 136 -22.71 4.76 -16.83
CA GLY A 136 -23.43 4.13 -15.72
C GLY A 136 -22.64 3.05 -14.98
N ASN A 137 -21.32 2.91 -15.23
CA ASN A 137 -20.48 1.96 -14.49
C ASN A 137 -20.01 2.59 -13.15
N PRO A 138 -19.87 1.81 -12.08
CA PRO A 138 -19.31 2.29 -10.83
C PRO A 138 -17.92 2.91 -11.03
N LEU A 139 -17.68 4.06 -10.41
CA LEU A 139 -16.39 4.75 -10.51
C LEU A 139 -15.25 3.88 -9.98
N ILE A 140 -14.12 3.91 -10.67
CA ILE A 140 -12.86 3.39 -10.18
C ILE A 140 -12.24 4.44 -9.29
N THR A 141 -12.31 4.25 -7.98
CA THR A 141 -11.79 5.21 -6.99
C THR A 141 -10.40 4.84 -6.48
N PHE A 142 -9.97 3.60 -6.68
CA PHE A 142 -8.58 3.21 -6.58
C PHE A 142 -8.11 2.57 -7.88
N ASN A 143 -7.10 3.17 -8.49
CA ASN A 143 -6.48 2.65 -9.70
C ASN A 143 -4.97 2.60 -9.54
N ALA A 144 -4.34 1.46 -9.83
CA ALA A 144 -2.90 1.32 -9.88
C ALA A 144 -2.46 0.66 -11.19
N ASN A 145 -1.60 1.34 -11.94
CA ASN A 145 -0.89 0.81 -13.09
C ASN A 145 0.56 0.56 -12.69
N VAL A 146 1.04 -0.66 -12.82
CA VAL A 146 2.33 -1.12 -12.31
C VAL A 146 3.13 -1.78 -13.42
N GLY A 147 4.30 -1.24 -13.72
CA GLY A 147 5.21 -1.76 -14.76
C GLY A 147 6.06 -2.95 -14.31
N GLY A 148 6.17 -3.20 -13.02
CA GLY A 148 6.84 -4.35 -12.40
C GLY A 148 5.86 -5.31 -11.76
N ASN A 149 6.20 -5.78 -10.55
CA ASN A 149 5.37 -6.65 -9.73
C ASN A 149 4.56 -5.85 -8.70
N THR A 150 3.43 -6.43 -8.29
CA THR A 150 2.65 -5.93 -7.14
C THR A 150 2.76 -6.91 -5.98
N THR A 151 3.18 -6.43 -4.80
CA THR A 151 3.36 -7.26 -3.61
C THR A 151 2.63 -6.65 -2.41
N PHE A 152 1.83 -7.44 -1.74
CA PHE A 152 1.20 -7.12 -0.47
C PHE A 152 1.67 -8.14 0.58
N ASP A 153 2.38 -7.69 1.62
CA ASP A 153 2.82 -8.51 2.76
C ASP A 153 2.09 -8.04 4.02
N ALA A 154 1.05 -8.74 4.41
CA ALA A 154 0.08 -8.30 5.43
C ALA A 154 -0.39 -6.85 5.19
N GLY A 155 -0.39 -6.42 3.94
CA GLY A 155 -0.79 -5.09 3.51
C GLY A 155 -2.30 -4.99 3.34
N VAL A 156 -2.85 -3.83 3.65
CA VAL A 156 -4.29 -3.56 3.50
C VAL A 156 -4.53 -2.49 2.46
N LEU A 157 -5.41 -2.76 1.52
CA LEU A 157 -6.07 -1.78 0.66
C LEU A 157 -7.57 -1.84 0.97
N ASP A 158 -8.10 -0.76 1.53
CA ASP A 158 -9.50 -0.62 1.91
C ASP A 158 -10.12 0.53 1.13
N ASN A 159 -10.86 0.20 0.08
CA ASN A 159 -11.54 1.16 -0.77
C ASN A 159 -13.05 1.17 -0.47
N GLN A 160 -13.51 2.24 0.15
CA GLN A 160 -14.91 2.46 0.51
C GLN A 160 -15.67 3.29 -0.53
N GLY A 161 -14.97 3.86 -1.51
CA GLY A 161 -15.53 4.84 -2.45
C GLY A 161 -16.13 4.25 -3.72
N GLY A 162 -15.68 3.06 -4.14
CA GLY A 162 -16.10 2.47 -5.41
C GLY A 162 -15.28 1.26 -5.81
N SER A 163 -14.98 1.13 -7.09
CA SER A 163 -14.22 0.01 -7.64
C SER A 163 -12.71 0.17 -7.42
N THR A 164 -12.06 -0.95 -7.15
CA THR A 164 -10.59 -1.07 -7.08
C THR A 164 -10.07 -1.74 -8.35
N ARG A 165 -9.08 -1.14 -8.99
CA ARG A 165 -8.38 -1.71 -10.14
C ARG A 165 -6.88 -1.71 -9.90
N ILE A 166 -6.23 -2.86 -10.11
CA ILE A 166 -4.79 -3.02 -10.12
C ILE A 166 -4.41 -3.71 -11.41
N ASN A 167 -3.60 -3.05 -12.22
CA ASN A 167 -3.07 -3.57 -13.47
C ASN A 167 -1.55 -3.69 -13.33
N THR A 168 -1.03 -4.90 -13.34
CA THR A 168 0.37 -5.23 -13.10
C THR A 168 0.95 -5.91 -14.34
N ALA A 169 2.05 -5.39 -14.86
CA ALA A 169 2.74 -6.01 -15.99
C ALA A 169 3.47 -7.29 -15.60
N GLY A 170 3.97 -7.37 -14.38
CA GLY A 170 4.56 -8.57 -13.79
C GLY A 170 3.55 -9.39 -12.98
N ASP A 171 4.01 -9.97 -11.89
CA ASP A 171 3.22 -10.82 -11.01
C ASP A 171 2.56 -10.04 -9.86
N THR A 172 1.43 -10.56 -9.38
CA THR A 172 0.79 -10.07 -8.16
C THR A 172 0.89 -11.09 -7.04
N HIS A 173 1.50 -10.67 -5.92
CA HIS A 173 1.72 -11.49 -4.72
C HIS A 173 0.91 -10.96 -3.54
N LEU A 174 0.08 -11.79 -2.95
CA LEU A 174 -0.68 -11.50 -1.73
C LEU A 174 -0.20 -12.45 -0.64
N ASN A 175 0.69 -11.98 0.22
CA ASN A 175 1.37 -12.79 1.21
C ASN A 175 0.81 -12.53 2.62
N ALA A 176 0.98 -13.50 3.48
CA ALA A 176 0.76 -13.38 4.91
C ALA A 176 2.11 -13.19 5.64
N VAL A 177 2.05 -12.51 6.78
CA VAL A 177 3.15 -12.37 7.72
C VAL A 177 2.83 -13.19 8.96
N THR A 178 3.73 -14.11 9.31
CA THR A 178 3.58 -14.92 10.53
C THR A 178 4.04 -14.12 11.75
N THR A 179 3.16 -13.97 12.71
CA THR A 179 3.41 -13.35 14.02
C THR A 179 3.27 -14.38 15.11
N GLY A 180 3.83 -14.13 16.30
CA GLY A 180 3.65 -15.03 17.40
C GLY A 180 4.62 -14.80 18.55
N TYR A 181 4.48 -15.66 19.55
CA TYR A 181 5.40 -15.68 20.69
C TYR A 181 5.76 -17.11 21.08
N GLN A 182 6.90 -17.25 21.68
CA GLN A 182 7.34 -18.49 22.31
C GLN A 182 8.00 -18.16 23.63
N THR A 183 7.61 -18.87 24.67
CA THR A 183 8.23 -18.78 26.00
C THR A 183 8.68 -20.17 26.42
N ASN A 184 9.90 -20.28 26.86
CA ASN A 184 10.48 -21.49 27.41
C ASN A 184 11.18 -21.12 28.72
N ALA A 185 10.52 -21.39 29.84
CA ALA A 185 11.06 -21.16 31.17
C ALA A 185 11.53 -22.50 31.75
N ILE A 186 12.80 -22.63 32.02
CA ILE A 186 13.43 -23.85 32.49
C ILE A 186 14.06 -23.58 33.88
N GLY A 187 13.50 -24.21 34.91
CA GLY A 187 14.10 -24.23 36.25
C GLY A 187 15.07 -25.40 36.39
N ASP A 188 14.61 -26.60 36.09
CA ASP A 188 15.40 -27.84 36.07
C ASP A 188 14.74 -28.87 35.11
N ALA A 189 15.23 -30.11 35.09
CA ALA A 189 14.70 -31.16 34.17
C ALA A 189 13.22 -31.49 34.42
N ASN A 190 12.71 -31.25 35.59
CA ASN A 190 11.34 -31.58 36.02
C ASN A 190 10.44 -30.32 36.13
N ASN A 191 11.05 -29.14 36.21
CA ASN A 191 10.38 -27.86 36.36
C ASN A 191 10.59 -26.98 35.12
N TYR A 192 9.73 -27.12 34.14
CA TYR A 192 9.76 -26.31 32.91
C TYR A 192 8.36 -25.89 32.49
N TYR A 193 8.29 -24.74 31.83
CA TYR A 193 7.09 -24.20 31.23
C TYR A 193 7.38 -23.83 29.78
N LYS A 194 6.58 -24.34 28.87
CA LYS A 194 6.67 -24.00 27.44
C LYS A 194 5.32 -23.56 26.96
N GLN A 195 5.28 -22.40 26.33
CA GLN A 195 4.09 -21.88 25.67
C GLN A 195 4.51 -21.16 24.39
N GLY A 196 3.67 -21.25 23.39
CA GLY A 196 3.86 -20.52 22.15
C GLY A 196 2.60 -20.52 21.33
N GLU A 197 2.44 -19.48 20.56
CA GLU A 197 1.36 -19.32 19.59
C GLU A 197 1.92 -18.62 18.35
N THR A 198 1.46 -19.05 17.19
CA THR A 198 1.73 -18.39 15.92
C THR A 198 0.42 -18.11 15.20
N ARG A 199 0.40 -16.96 14.49
CA ARG A 199 -0.74 -16.53 13.71
C ARG A 199 -0.28 -15.87 12.43
N ASP A 200 -0.87 -16.25 11.31
CA ASP A 200 -0.66 -15.61 10.03
C ASP A 200 -1.63 -14.43 9.86
N ILE A 201 -1.07 -13.28 9.49
CA ILE A 201 -1.82 -12.08 9.16
C ILE A 201 -1.72 -11.90 7.66
N GLY A 202 -2.82 -12.15 6.97
CA GLY A 202 -2.92 -12.06 5.51
C GLY A 202 -3.09 -10.64 5.01
N SER A 203 -2.80 -10.47 3.73
CA SER A 203 -3.10 -9.23 3.00
C SER A 203 -4.58 -9.13 2.66
N ARG A 204 -5.08 -7.89 2.52
CA ARG A 204 -6.48 -7.63 2.18
C ARG A 204 -6.59 -6.52 1.14
N ILE A 205 -7.36 -6.79 0.10
CA ILE A 205 -7.74 -5.80 -0.92
C ILE A 205 -9.26 -5.80 -1.03
N THR A 206 -9.87 -4.63 -0.88
CA THR A 206 -11.32 -4.46 -0.97
C THR A 206 -11.69 -3.33 -1.94
N GLY A 207 -12.89 -3.39 -2.45
CA GLY A 207 -13.59 -2.34 -3.19
C GLY A 207 -15.07 -2.45 -2.87
N THR A 208 -15.77 -1.33 -2.77
CA THR A 208 -17.20 -1.32 -2.46
C THR A 208 -18.03 -1.98 -3.57
N ASP A 209 -17.67 -1.74 -4.83
CA ASP A 209 -18.40 -2.25 -5.99
C ASP A 209 -17.71 -3.45 -6.62
N SER A 210 -16.43 -3.31 -6.96
CA SER A 210 -15.66 -4.40 -7.54
C SER A 210 -14.18 -4.30 -7.20
N VAL A 211 -13.49 -5.45 -7.29
CA VAL A 211 -12.02 -5.54 -7.28
C VAL A 211 -11.59 -6.24 -8.56
N THR A 212 -10.78 -5.58 -9.35
CA THR A 212 -10.19 -6.12 -10.57
C THR A 212 -8.68 -6.11 -10.45
N ILE A 213 -8.05 -7.27 -10.52
CA ILE A 213 -6.60 -7.43 -10.54
C ILE A 213 -6.24 -8.12 -11.86
N ILE A 214 -5.35 -7.47 -12.62
CA ILE A 214 -4.82 -7.99 -13.88
C ILE A 214 -3.31 -8.11 -13.70
N SER A 215 -2.77 -9.31 -13.91
CA SER A 215 -1.32 -9.59 -13.83
C SER A 215 -0.84 -10.15 -15.16
N GLY A 216 0.42 -9.86 -15.52
CA GLY A 216 0.99 -10.22 -16.81
C GLY A 216 0.46 -9.36 -17.96
N GLY A 217 -0.15 -8.20 -17.66
CA GLY A 217 -0.70 -7.26 -18.63
C GLY A 217 0.39 -6.42 -19.31
N ILE A 218 -0.01 -5.67 -20.35
CA ILE A 218 0.86 -4.69 -20.99
C ILE A 218 0.75 -3.39 -20.16
N TYR A 219 1.87 -2.98 -19.58
CA TYR A 219 1.98 -1.65 -18.97
C TYR A 219 2.04 -0.60 -20.09
N THR A 220 1.14 0.36 -20.05
CA THR A 220 1.20 1.54 -20.94
C THR A 220 1.55 2.73 -20.06
N ASP A 221 2.77 3.27 -20.21
CA ASP A 221 3.17 4.50 -19.51
C ASP A 221 2.29 5.67 -19.96
N PRO A 222 1.49 6.28 -19.07
CA PRO A 222 0.61 7.39 -19.42
C PRO A 222 1.37 8.65 -19.83
N ASN A 223 2.68 8.73 -19.57
CA ASN A 223 3.51 9.88 -19.97
C ASN A 223 4.13 9.71 -21.36
N VAL A 224 3.99 8.55 -22.00
CA VAL A 224 4.44 8.32 -23.37
C VAL A 224 3.29 8.61 -24.33
N THR A 225 3.25 9.82 -24.85
CA THR A 225 2.40 10.15 -26.01
C THR A 225 2.76 9.24 -27.16
N SER A 226 1.79 8.42 -27.57
CA SER A 226 1.74 7.52 -28.73
C SER A 226 2.95 7.55 -29.69
N GLY A 227 3.85 6.57 -29.62
CA GLY A 227 4.91 6.45 -30.63
C GLY A 227 5.91 5.33 -30.46
N SER A 228 6.05 4.76 -29.27
CA SER A 228 6.99 3.65 -29.07
C SER A 228 6.50 2.73 -27.97
N ALA A 229 6.00 1.59 -28.34
CA ALA A 229 5.84 0.47 -27.40
C ALA A 229 7.25 -0.02 -27.06
N THR A 230 7.77 0.37 -25.92
CA THR A 230 8.98 -0.26 -25.38
C THR A 230 8.58 -1.63 -24.84
N THR A 231 8.74 -2.64 -25.68
CA THR A 231 8.73 -4.03 -25.20
C THR A 231 9.93 -4.22 -24.27
N LYS A 232 9.66 -4.32 -22.95
CA LYS A 232 10.67 -4.79 -22.01
C LYS A 232 11.12 -6.19 -22.46
N PRO A 233 12.42 -6.53 -22.44
CA PRO A 233 12.87 -7.83 -22.89
C PRO A 233 12.22 -8.93 -22.05
N THR A 234 11.59 -9.86 -22.72
CA THR A 234 10.98 -11.08 -22.19
C THR A 234 12.01 -11.89 -21.41
N PRO A 235 11.76 -12.30 -20.16
CA PRO A 235 12.56 -13.34 -19.54
C PRO A 235 12.38 -14.63 -20.33
N SER A 236 13.48 -15.33 -20.60
CA SER A 236 13.56 -16.54 -21.42
C SER A 236 12.58 -17.62 -20.95
N SER A 237 11.82 -18.09 -21.91
CA SER A 237 11.02 -19.31 -22.00
C SER A 237 11.04 -20.29 -20.82
N ASN A 238 9.92 -20.39 -20.12
CA ASN A 238 9.31 -21.68 -19.80
C ASN A 238 7.80 -21.46 -19.71
N GLN A 239 7.14 -22.03 -20.69
CA GLN A 239 5.72 -22.35 -20.85
C GLN A 239 4.72 -21.43 -20.14
N TYR A 240 4.19 -20.46 -20.86
CA TYR A 240 3.21 -19.49 -20.39
C TYR A 240 1.82 -19.79 -20.96
N ASP A 241 0.85 -19.90 -20.04
CA ASP A 241 -0.57 -19.82 -20.36
C ASP A 241 -1.00 -18.33 -20.26
N PRO A 242 -1.44 -17.69 -21.38
CA PRO A 242 -1.67 -16.24 -21.43
C PRO A 242 -3.00 -15.77 -20.83
N CYS A 243 -3.72 -16.57 -20.07
CA CYS A 243 -5.06 -16.20 -19.59
C CYS A 243 -5.32 -16.59 -18.11
N ARG A 244 -4.60 -16.02 -17.16
CA ARG A 244 -5.07 -16.02 -15.77
C ARG A 244 -5.65 -14.66 -15.39
N GLN A 245 -6.86 -14.41 -15.84
CA GLN A 245 -7.71 -13.39 -15.23
C GLN A 245 -8.28 -13.97 -13.93
N ILE A 246 -7.78 -13.51 -12.79
CA ILE A 246 -8.44 -13.77 -11.52
C ILE A 246 -9.56 -12.74 -11.37
N ARG A 247 -10.75 -13.12 -11.81
CA ARG A 247 -11.96 -12.33 -11.57
C ARG A 247 -12.54 -12.76 -10.23
N ILE A 248 -12.23 -12.03 -9.15
CA ILE A 248 -12.90 -12.24 -7.87
C ILE A 248 -14.22 -11.48 -7.91
N VAL A 249 -15.30 -12.19 -8.23
CA VAL A 249 -16.65 -11.65 -8.19
C VAL A 249 -17.14 -11.68 -6.75
N LYS A 250 -17.43 -10.50 -6.19
CA LYS A 250 -18.35 -10.18 -5.10
C LYS A 250 -18.41 -11.20 -3.95
N LEU A 251 -17.67 -10.97 -2.88
CA LEU A 251 -17.98 -11.57 -1.59
C LEU A 251 -19.15 -10.79 -0.98
N GLY A 252 -20.31 -11.49 -0.87
CA GLY A 252 -21.49 -10.98 -0.22
C GLY A 252 -21.25 -10.66 1.25
N ARG A 253 -22.06 -9.74 1.75
CA ARG A 253 -22.14 -9.32 3.17
C ARG A 253 -22.28 -10.54 4.10
N PHE A 254 -21.48 -10.53 5.14
CA PHE A 254 -21.80 -11.13 6.42
C PHE A 254 -22.09 -10.03 7.43
#